data_035e36ed38304d047be088b03d94b067
#
_entry.id   035e36ed38304d047be088b03d94b067
#
_cell.length_a   1.000
_cell.length_b   1.000
_cell.length_c   1.000
_cell.angle_alpha   90.00
_cell.angle_beta   90.00
_cell.angle_gamma   90.00
#
_symmetry.space_group_name_H-M   'P 1'
#
loop_
_entity.id
_entity.type
_entity.pdbx_description
1 polymer ?
#
loop_
_entity_poly.entity_id
_entity_poly.type
_entity_poly.pdbx_seq_one_letter_code
_entity_poly.pdbx_strand_id
1 'polypeptide(L)'
;MSARPRNVHHTTASITTSASIASNTIQPMRSRFAVVAQGLILGTLAACSSYVPNAGAPVETRPPGGAAPLRPLPPLAGEPEHPHARWVPTAFSELPGWRDDRTLELWPALRQGCTVPAPRWIALCGEALRYTPRDDADARRWLEQRLEVFRLESAEGDPTGLATGYFEPLIEARRKPGGAFRTPLWGPPAGFVPHKQTWSRQEIDQLPEAQASVRGREIAWVADPLDALVPQVQGSARVHIVEPDGSDRVVRLRYAGSNEQPYHSIGRWLIDQGELKPTEASWPTIKDWARRNPQRLQELLWSNPRVVWFREEPLPDARLGPPGGQGVPLTPGRSIAVDPASVPFGSAVWLDTTEPMSARALQRAVMAQDTGSAIVGPVRADYFWGWGDDAEAQAGRMKQPLRMWVLWPRA
;
A
#
# COMPACT_ATOMS: atom_id res chain seq x y z
N MET A 1 -34.82 66.83 6.94
CA MET A 1 -34.60 66.91 8.39
C MET A 1 -33.33 66.27 8.75
N SER A 2 -32.41 67.06 9.10
CA SER A 2 -31.01 66.93 9.41
C SER A 2 -30.80 66.32 10.80
N ALA A 3 -29.82 65.37 10.93
CA ALA A 3 -29.04 65.26 12.15
C ALA A 3 -27.73 64.56 11.87
N ARG A 4 -26.67 65.27 12.10
CA ARG A 4 -25.25 64.90 11.98
C ARG A 4 -24.74 64.20 13.27
N PRO A 5 -23.49 63.69 13.24
CA PRO A 5 -22.99 62.63 14.11
C PRO A 5 -22.26 63.14 15.36
N ARG A 6 -21.99 62.26 16.33
CA ARG A 6 -21.10 62.52 17.47
C ARG A 6 -19.79 61.80 17.34
N ASN A 7 -18.72 62.57 17.31
CA ASN A 7 -17.33 62.19 17.57
C ASN A 7 -17.14 61.73 19.03
N VAL A 8 -16.34 60.68 19.25
CA VAL A 8 -15.71 60.44 20.56
C VAL A 8 -14.21 60.21 20.31
N HIS A 9 -13.43 60.92 21.11
CA HIS A 9 -11.98 61.12 21.00
C HIS A 9 -11.16 59.88 21.44
N HIS A 10 -9.97 59.77 20.81
CA HIS A 10 -8.83 58.98 21.16
C HIS A 10 -8.29 59.24 22.58
N THR A 11 -7.75 58.14 23.16
CA THR A 11 -6.66 58.26 24.13
C THR A 11 -5.66 57.16 23.90
N THR A 12 -4.50 57.54 23.39
CA THR A 12 -3.27 56.76 23.25
C THR A 12 -2.57 56.68 24.61
N ALA A 13 -2.24 55.50 25.05
CA ALA A 13 -1.28 55.28 26.15
C ALA A 13 -0.15 54.39 25.65
N SER A 14 1.01 55.02 25.45
CA SER A 14 2.30 54.38 25.22
C SER A 14 2.87 53.91 26.58
N ILE A 15 3.23 52.65 26.66
CA ILE A 15 4.07 52.12 27.75
C ILE A 15 5.33 51.56 27.11
N THR A 16 6.42 52.28 27.26
CA THR A 16 7.80 51.84 27.04
C THR A 16 8.26 51.06 28.25
N THR A 17 8.67 49.80 28.06
CA THR A 17 9.43 49.11 29.09
C THR A 17 10.69 48.50 28.44
N SER A 18 11.80 49.08 28.87
CA SER A 18 13.17 48.58 28.60
C SER A 18 13.41 47.34 29.41
N ALA A 19 13.91 46.28 28.79
CA ALA A 19 14.49 45.12 29.48
C ALA A 19 15.92 44.88 29.00
N SER A 20 16.80 44.86 29.96
CA SER A 20 18.26 44.67 29.89
C SER A 20 18.64 43.31 29.30
N ILE A 21 19.71 43.37 28.50
CA ILE A 21 20.44 42.20 27.97
C ILE A 21 21.40 41.72 29.08
N ALA A 22 21.21 40.47 29.54
CA ALA A 22 22.21 39.76 30.33
C ALA A 22 22.88 38.67 29.45
N SER A 23 24.13 38.91 29.09
CA SER A 23 25.01 37.97 28.40
C SER A 23 25.47 36.89 29.38
N ASN A 24 25.11 35.63 29.14
CA ASN A 24 25.70 34.48 29.81
C ASN A 24 26.57 33.68 28.84
N THR A 25 27.87 33.80 29.07
CA THR A 25 28.94 33.07 28.41
C THR A 25 28.97 31.62 28.95
N ILE A 26 28.75 30.65 28.13
CA ILE A 26 28.94 29.23 28.47
C ILE A 26 30.23 28.73 27.85
N GLN A 27 31.18 28.34 28.68
CA GLN A 27 32.42 27.67 28.30
C GLN A 27 32.19 26.21 27.90
N PRO A 28 32.99 25.66 26.99
CA PRO A 28 32.87 24.26 26.58
C PRO A 28 33.55 23.32 27.54
N MET A 29 32.84 22.34 28.04
CA MET A 29 33.33 21.26 28.88
C MET A 29 33.97 20.15 28.00
N ARG A 30 35.29 20.04 28.11
CA ARG A 30 36.08 18.95 27.52
C ARG A 30 35.88 17.69 28.33
N SER A 31 35.30 16.64 27.77
CA SER A 31 35.33 15.29 28.32
C SER A 31 36.45 14.46 27.68
N ARG A 32 37.27 13.90 28.57
CA ARG A 32 38.44 13.07 28.28
C ARG A 32 37.95 11.65 27.87
N PHE A 33 38.44 11.17 26.74
CA PHE A 33 38.41 9.74 26.41
C PHE A 33 39.43 8.98 27.27
N ALA A 34 38.97 7.94 27.93
CA ALA A 34 39.82 6.89 28.52
C ALA A 34 39.75 5.64 27.62
N VAL A 35 40.89 5.33 27.02
CA VAL A 35 41.15 4.06 26.33
C VAL A 35 41.53 3.04 27.37
N VAL A 36 40.83 1.91 27.41
CA VAL A 36 41.33 0.71 28.12
C VAL A 36 41.42 -0.42 27.09
N ALA A 37 42.67 -0.78 26.80
CA ALA A 37 43.06 -1.99 26.08
C ALA A 37 43.45 -3.06 27.10
N GLN A 38 43.39 -4.32 26.64
CA GLN A 38 43.89 -5.59 27.23
C GLN A 38 42.75 -6.55 27.59
N GLY A 39 42.81 -7.84 27.29
CA GLY A 39 43.94 -8.64 26.83
C GLY A 39 43.43 -10.05 26.46
N LEU A 40 44.14 -10.66 25.55
CA LEU A 40 44.02 -12.06 25.12
C LEU A 40 44.33 -13.00 26.32
N ILE A 41 43.51 -14.06 26.52
CA ILE A 41 43.91 -15.27 27.20
C ILE A 41 43.55 -16.46 26.34
N LEU A 42 44.56 -17.11 25.75
CA LEU A 42 44.51 -18.45 25.20
C LEU A 42 44.46 -19.43 26.40
N GLY A 43 43.45 -20.29 26.39
CA GLY A 43 43.35 -21.42 27.29
C GLY A 43 43.18 -22.71 26.48
N THR A 44 44.26 -23.42 26.28
CA THR A 44 44.30 -24.82 25.78
C THR A 44 43.87 -25.72 26.95
N LEU A 45 42.86 -26.55 26.76
CA LEU A 45 42.58 -27.67 27.68
C LEU A 45 42.45 -28.96 26.90
N ALA A 46 43.24 -29.90 27.36
CA ALA A 46 43.49 -31.21 26.88
C ALA A 46 42.27 -32.16 26.94
N ALA A 47 42.26 -33.07 25.99
CA ALA A 47 41.37 -34.21 25.94
C ALA A 47 41.65 -35.18 27.09
N CYS A 48 40.61 -35.57 27.86
CA CYS A 48 40.60 -36.81 28.62
C CYS A 48 39.52 -37.73 28.07
N SER A 49 40.03 -38.79 27.44
CA SER A 49 39.28 -39.96 27.01
C SER A 49 38.91 -40.79 28.22
N SER A 50 37.65 -41.02 28.52
CA SER A 50 37.18 -42.04 29.43
C SER A 50 36.34 -43.07 28.69
N TYR A 51 36.88 -44.23 28.56
CA TYR A 51 36.29 -45.46 28.06
C TYR A 51 35.23 -45.97 29.07
N VAL A 52 33.99 -46.21 28.61
CA VAL A 52 32.94 -46.91 29.36
C VAL A 52 32.47 -48.12 28.55
N PRO A 53 32.37 -49.32 29.15
CA PRO A 53 32.11 -50.54 28.45
C PRO A 53 30.64 -50.73 28.04
N ASN A 54 30.51 -51.38 26.93
CA ASN A 54 29.35 -51.82 26.17
C ASN A 54 28.31 -52.54 27.04
N ALA A 55 27.10 -51.98 27.14
CA ALA A 55 25.90 -52.68 27.62
C ALA A 55 24.87 -52.72 26.52
N GLY A 56 24.38 -53.90 26.26
CA GLY A 56 23.49 -54.44 25.26
C GLY A 56 22.60 -53.50 24.46
N ALA A 57 22.59 -53.75 23.14
CA ALA A 57 21.71 -53.06 22.19
C ALA A 57 20.25 -53.31 22.51
N PRO A 58 19.41 -52.25 22.53
CA PRO A 58 17.97 -52.40 22.51
C PRO A 58 17.48 -52.79 21.11
N VAL A 59 16.57 -53.76 21.03
CA VAL A 59 15.86 -54.15 19.83
C VAL A 59 15.07 -52.95 19.31
N GLU A 60 15.42 -52.45 18.11
CA GLU A 60 14.66 -51.44 17.39
C GLU A 60 13.30 -51.98 16.99
N THR A 61 12.25 -51.58 17.67
CA THR A 61 10.87 -51.69 17.14
C THR A 61 10.65 -50.58 16.11
N ARG A 62 10.68 -50.95 14.84
CA ARG A 62 10.38 -50.13 13.67
C ARG A 62 8.94 -49.61 13.80
N PRO A 63 8.68 -48.28 13.83
CA PRO A 63 7.31 -47.76 13.76
C PRO A 63 6.72 -48.05 12.35
N PRO A 64 5.38 -48.26 12.27
CA PRO A 64 4.73 -48.51 10.99
C PRO A 64 4.93 -47.34 10.05
N GLY A 65 5.24 -47.63 8.81
CA GLY A 65 5.71 -46.74 7.75
C GLY A 65 4.96 -45.41 7.67
N GLY A 66 5.64 -44.35 8.04
CA GLY A 66 5.26 -43.00 7.60
C GLY A 66 5.35 -42.94 6.08
N ALA A 67 4.28 -42.49 5.44
CA ALA A 67 4.27 -42.23 4.00
C ALA A 67 5.46 -41.32 3.66
N ALA A 68 6.29 -41.75 2.67
CA ALA A 68 7.36 -40.93 2.17
C ALA A 68 6.79 -39.55 1.74
N PRO A 69 7.50 -38.46 2.00
CA PRO A 69 7.06 -37.15 1.53
C PRO A 69 6.85 -37.25 0.01
N LEU A 70 5.66 -36.87 -0.44
CA LEU A 70 5.33 -36.85 -1.86
C LEU A 70 6.35 -35.94 -2.55
N ARG A 71 7.09 -36.52 -3.48
CA ARG A 71 8.04 -35.75 -4.32
C ARG A 71 7.24 -34.71 -5.08
N PRO A 72 7.62 -33.42 -5.06
CA PRO A 72 6.95 -32.42 -5.86
C PRO A 72 6.86 -32.90 -7.30
N LEU A 73 5.67 -32.86 -7.88
CA LEU A 73 5.50 -33.10 -9.30
C LEU A 73 6.26 -32.02 -10.07
N PRO A 74 6.94 -32.33 -11.16
CA PRO A 74 7.59 -31.33 -12.00
C PRO A 74 6.53 -30.35 -12.50
N PRO A 75 6.86 -29.06 -12.66
CA PRO A 75 5.97 -28.06 -13.24
C PRO A 75 5.42 -28.57 -14.58
N LEU A 76 4.11 -28.42 -14.79
CA LEU A 76 3.50 -28.74 -16.07
C LEU A 76 4.09 -27.81 -17.14
N ALA A 77 4.44 -28.36 -18.31
CA ALA A 77 5.04 -27.60 -19.41
C ALA A 77 4.14 -26.43 -19.81
N GLY A 78 4.59 -25.19 -19.62
CA GLY A 78 3.86 -23.94 -19.91
C GLY A 78 3.38 -23.17 -18.69
N GLU A 79 3.68 -23.60 -17.46
CA GLU A 79 3.48 -22.78 -16.27
C GLU A 79 4.49 -21.63 -16.27
N PRO A 80 4.05 -20.39 -15.93
CA PRO A 80 4.99 -19.30 -15.71
C PRO A 80 5.95 -19.68 -14.57
N GLU A 81 7.25 -19.40 -14.72
CA GLU A 81 8.17 -19.49 -13.59
C GLU A 81 7.74 -18.46 -12.52
N HIS A 82 7.45 -18.95 -11.33
CA HIS A 82 7.11 -18.14 -10.17
C HIS A 82 8.29 -18.16 -9.18
N PRO A 83 9.33 -17.35 -9.38
CA PRO A 83 10.59 -17.46 -8.62
C PRO A 83 10.40 -17.23 -7.11
N HIS A 84 9.29 -16.62 -6.71
CA HIS A 84 9.02 -16.25 -5.32
C HIS A 84 7.83 -16.97 -4.69
N ALA A 85 7.12 -17.84 -5.43
CA ALA A 85 5.93 -18.52 -4.93
C ALA A 85 5.91 -20.01 -5.32
N ARG A 86 5.44 -20.85 -4.41
CA ARG A 86 5.06 -22.22 -4.73
C ARG A 86 3.57 -22.28 -5.04
N TRP A 87 3.21 -22.88 -6.16
CA TRP A 87 1.84 -23.15 -6.57
C TRP A 87 1.55 -24.63 -6.33
N VAL A 88 0.76 -24.93 -5.31
CA VAL A 88 0.45 -26.31 -4.91
C VAL A 88 -0.94 -26.69 -5.43
N PRO A 89 -1.06 -27.65 -6.36
CA PRO A 89 -2.35 -28.09 -6.90
C PRO A 89 -3.32 -28.47 -5.77
N THR A 90 -4.57 -28.02 -5.89
CA THR A 90 -5.66 -28.35 -4.97
C THR A 90 -7.00 -28.33 -5.70
N ALA A 91 -8.12 -28.46 -5.00
CA ALA A 91 -9.45 -28.52 -5.61
C ALA A 91 -10.36 -27.38 -5.13
N PHE A 92 -11.36 -27.01 -5.93
CA PHE A 92 -12.40 -26.04 -5.54
C PHE A 92 -13.11 -26.41 -4.24
N SER A 93 -13.24 -27.71 -3.93
CA SER A 93 -13.82 -28.18 -2.69
C SER A 93 -13.03 -27.84 -1.44
N GLU A 94 -11.75 -27.50 -1.59
CA GLU A 94 -10.85 -27.12 -0.50
C GLU A 94 -10.81 -25.60 -0.25
N LEU A 95 -11.47 -24.81 -1.10
CA LEU A 95 -11.58 -23.37 -0.93
C LEU A 95 -12.61 -23.03 0.18
N PRO A 96 -12.19 -22.45 1.31
CA PRO A 96 -13.12 -22.09 2.36
C PRO A 96 -14.17 -21.09 1.86
N GLY A 97 -15.46 -21.38 2.07
CA GLY A 97 -16.55 -20.46 1.70
C GLY A 97 -16.78 -20.28 0.19
N TRP A 98 -16.16 -21.08 -0.68
CA TRP A 98 -16.29 -20.96 -2.14
C TRP A 98 -17.74 -20.89 -2.63
N ARG A 99 -18.63 -21.67 -1.99
CA ARG A 99 -20.04 -21.75 -2.38
C ARG A 99 -20.87 -20.54 -1.94
N ASP A 100 -20.35 -19.77 -0.98
CA ASP A 100 -21.04 -18.65 -0.36
C ASP A 100 -20.67 -17.30 -1.02
N ASP A 101 -19.65 -17.30 -1.90
CA ASP A 101 -19.28 -16.10 -2.63
C ASP A 101 -20.35 -15.69 -3.63
N ARG A 102 -20.61 -14.40 -3.69
CA ARG A 102 -21.42 -13.74 -4.71
C ARG A 102 -20.60 -13.61 -6.01
N THR A 103 -20.34 -14.77 -6.63
CA THR A 103 -19.40 -14.94 -7.75
C THR A 103 -19.77 -14.09 -8.95
N LEU A 104 -21.06 -13.77 -9.14
CA LEU A 104 -21.53 -12.87 -10.19
C LEU A 104 -20.89 -11.48 -10.11
N GLU A 105 -20.56 -11.00 -8.91
CA GLU A 105 -19.87 -9.71 -8.69
C GLU A 105 -18.43 -9.70 -9.19
N LEU A 106 -17.81 -10.87 -9.43
CA LEU A 106 -16.48 -10.95 -10.07
C LEU A 106 -16.53 -10.56 -11.55
N TRP A 107 -17.70 -10.74 -12.21
CA TRP A 107 -17.79 -10.67 -13.66
C TRP A 107 -17.33 -9.34 -14.26
N PRO A 108 -17.69 -8.18 -13.70
CA PRO A 108 -17.16 -6.88 -14.17
C PRO A 108 -15.62 -6.84 -14.14
N ALA A 109 -14.98 -7.26 -13.04
CA ALA A 109 -13.53 -7.27 -12.91
C ALA A 109 -12.86 -8.25 -13.90
N LEU A 110 -13.43 -9.45 -14.06
CA LEU A 110 -12.97 -10.44 -15.04
C LEU A 110 -13.03 -9.88 -16.46
N ARG A 111 -14.16 -9.28 -16.85
CA ARG A 111 -14.32 -8.67 -18.19
C ARG A 111 -13.37 -7.49 -18.41
N GLN A 112 -13.12 -6.65 -17.39
CA GLN A 112 -12.10 -5.61 -17.46
C GLN A 112 -10.71 -6.23 -17.69
N GLY A 113 -10.33 -7.24 -16.91
CA GLY A 113 -9.06 -7.98 -17.07
C GLY A 113 -8.91 -8.57 -18.48
N CYS A 114 -10.00 -9.06 -19.04
CA CYS A 114 -10.03 -9.64 -20.39
C CYS A 114 -9.90 -8.63 -21.54
N THR A 115 -9.88 -7.32 -21.27
CA THR A 115 -9.52 -6.32 -22.31
C THR A 115 -8.01 -6.26 -22.55
N VAL A 116 -7.19 -6.71 -21.59
CA VAL A 116 -5.72 -6.82 -21.66
C VAL A 116 -5.30 -8.18 -21.09
N PRO A 117 -5.64 -9.30 -21.79
CA PRO A 117 -5.43 -10.63 -21.25
C PRO A 117 -3.94 -11.02 -21.22
N ALA A 118 -3.50 -11.70 -20.16
CA ALA A 118 -2.24 -12.43 -20.19
C ALA A 118 -2.30 -13.58 -21.22
N PRO A 119 -1.17 -14.02 -21.80
CA PRO A 119 -1.17 -15.01 -22.89
C PRO A 119 -2.00 -16.26 -22.59
N ARG A 120 -1.90 -16.81 -21.41
CA ARG A 120 -2.63 -18.03 -21.00
C ARG A 120 -4.15 -17.80 -20.87
N TRP A 121 -4.58 -16.55 -20.70
CA TRP A 121 -5.98 -16.16 -20.52
C TRP A 121 -6.69 -15.83 -21.82
N ILE A 122 -6.01 -15.73 -22.96
CA ILE A 122 -6.59 -15.24 -24.24
C ILE A 122 -7.82 -16.02 -24.64
N ALA A 123 -7.75 -17.34 -24.68
CA ALA A 123 -8.87 -18.19 -25.09
C ALA A 123 -10.06 -18.07 -24.12
N LEU A 124 -9.81 -18.16 -22.84
CA LEU A 124 -10.81 -18.04 -21.79
C LEU A 124 -11.45 -16.63 -21.80
N CYS A 125 -10.66 -15.60 -21.98
CA CYS A 125 -11.14 -14.23 -22.11
C CYS A 125 -12.06 -14.04 -23.33
N GLY A 126 -11.73 -14.68 -24.46
CA GLY A 126 -12.62 -14.69 -25.62
C GLY A 126 -14.00 -15.29 -25.31
N GLU A 127 -14.09 -16.29 -24.44
CA GLU A 127 -15.35 -16.83 -23.95
C GLU A 127 -16.02 -15.91 -22.92
N ALA A 128 -15.28 -15.44 -21.90
CA ALA A 128 -15.81 -14.61 -20.82
C ALA A 128 -16.45 -13.30 -21.33
N LEU A 129 -15.90 -12.70 -22.37
CA LEU A 129 -16.45 -11.48 -22.96
C LEU A 129 -17.82 -11.71 -23.64
N ARG A 130 -18.07 -12.91 -24.14
CA ARG A 130 -19.36 -13.30 -24.78
C ARG A 130 -20.36 -13.93 -23.83
N TYR A 131 -19.88 -14.42 -22.67
CA TYR A 131 -20.72 -15.11 -21.71
C TYR A 131 -21.32 -14.12 -20.69
N THR A 132 -22.58 -14.32 -20.34
CA THR A 132 -23.26 -13.57 -19.28
C THR A 132 -23.86 -14.56 -18.30
N PRO A 133 -23.28 -14.73 -17.09
CA PRO A 133 -23.83 -15.61 -16.09
C PRO A 133 -25.22 -15.13 -15.66
N ARG A 134 -26.11 -16.07 -15.36
CA ARG A 134 -27.48 -15.80 -14.90
C ARG A 134 -27.55 -15.50 -13.42
N ASP A 135 -26.69 -16.16 -12.64
CA ASP A 135 -26.62 -16.10 -11.18
C ASP A 135 -25.23 -16.53 -10.66
N ASP A 136 -25.03 -16.47 -9.35
CA ASP A 136 -23.77 -16.85 -8.71
C ASP A 136 -23.39 -18.31 -8.95
N ALA A 137 -24.37 -19.21 -8.96
CA ALA A 137 -24.13 -20.63 -9.19
C ALA A 137 -23.71 -20.90 -10.65
N ASP A 138 -24.24 -20.16 -11.59
CA ASP A 138 -23.89 -20.25 -13.01
C ASP A 138 -22.48 -19.68 -13.26
N ALA A 139 -22.15 -18.52 -12.67
CA ALA A 139 -20.82 -17.93 -12.71
C ALA A 139 -19.78 -18.89 -12.11
N ARG A 140 -20.08 -19.49 -10.96
CA ARG A 140 -19.21 -20.44 -10.28
C ARG A 140 -18.94 -21.69 -11.11
N ARG A 141 -19.97 -22.32 -11.66
CA ARG A 141 -19.83 -23.49 -12.54
C ARG A 141 -18.98 -23.16 -13.77
N TRP A 142 -19.14 -21.97 -14.33
CA TRP A 142 -18.33 -21.53 -15.48
C TRP A 142 -16.84 -21.48 -15.12
N LEU A 143 -16.50 -20.95 -13.94
CA LEU A 143 -15.11 -20.90 -13.44
C LEU A 143 -14.58 -22.32 -13.14
N GLU A 144 -15.35 -23.16 -12.44
CA GLU A 144 -14.96 -24.53 -12.06
C GLU A 144 -14.66 -25.42 -13.27
N GLN A 145 -15.38 -25.21 -14.37
CA GLN A 145 -15.18 -25.99 -15.61
C GLN A 145 -13.91 -25.58 -16.38
N ARG A 146 -13.42 -24.36 -16.19
CA ARG A 146 -12.37 -23.74 -17.01
C ARG A 146 -11.08 -23.48 -16.29
N LEU A 147 -11.12 -23.46 -14.97
CA LEU A 147 -9.97 -23.16 -14.13
C LEU A 147 -9.60 -24.37 -13.27
N GLU A 148 -8.35 -24.45 -12.93
CA GLU A 148 -7.78 -25.30 -11.89
C GLU A 148 -7.26 -24.43 -10.75
N VAL A 149 -7.07 -25.04 -9.59
CA VAL A 149 -6.83 -24.31 -8.34
C VAL A 149 -5.42 -24.64 -7.84
N PHE A 150 -4.68 -23.62 -7.47
CA PHE A 150 -3.36 -23.74 -6.87
C PHE A 150 -3.30 -22.93 -5.58
N ARG A 151 -2.98 -23.58 -4.45
CA ARG A 151 -2.69 -22.88 -3.22
C ARG A 151 -1.33 -22.20 -3.33
N LEU A 152 -1.27 -20.93 -2.93
CA LEU A 152 0.00 -20.19 -2.85
C LEU A 152 0.70 -20.46 -1.53
N GLU A 153 2.01 -20.64 -1.61
CA GLU A 153 2.90 -20.82 -0.47
C GLU A 153 4.20 -20.03 -0.69
N SER A 154 4.88 -19.70 0.40
CA SER A 154 6.27 -19.24 0.32
C SER A 154 7.20 -20.33 -0.21
N ALA A 155 8.45 -20.00 -0.50
CA ALA A 155 9.46 -20.97 -0.90
C ALA A 155 9.66 -22.09 0.15
N GLU A 156 9.43 -21.74 1.42
CA GLU A 156 9.56 -22.64 2.58
C GLU A 156 8.27 -23.47 2.82
N GLY A 157 7.19 -23.21 2.09
CA GLY A 157 5.92 -23.93 2.18
C GLY A 157 4.92 -23.33 3.18
N ASP A 158 5.09 -22.06 3.60
CA ASP A 158 4.09 -21.37 4.43
C ASP A 158 2.96 -20.82 3.56
N PRO A 159 1.70 -21.25 3.77
CA PRO A 159 0.55 -20.75 3.04
C PRO A 159 -0.04 -19.46 3.62
N THR A 160 0.56 -18.92 4.71
CA THR A 160 0.03 -17.78 5.43
C THR A 160 0.77 -16.51 5.03
N GLY A 161 0.02 -15.45 4.77
CA GLY A 161 0.56 -14.15 4.41
C GLY A 161 -0.27 -12.99 4.97
N LEU A 162 -0.28 -11.89 4.24
CA LEU A 162 -0.85 -10.63 4.69
C LEU A 162 -1.80 -10.02 3.66
N ALA A 163 -3.02 -9.71 4.12
CA ALA A 163 -3.95 -8.83 3.43
C ALA A 163 -3.90 -7.43 4.04
N THR A 164 -3.75 -6.41 3.20
CA THR A 164 -3.98 -5.00 3.52
C THR A 164 -5.04 -4.42 2.60
N GLY A 165 -5.42 -3.17 2.78
CA GLY A 165 -6.43 -2.52 1.95
C GLY A 165 -5.97 -1.17 1.45
N TYR A 166 -6.47 -0.79 0.26
CA TYR A 166 -6.29 0.52 -0.31
C TYR A 166 -7.59 1.04 -0.94
N PHE A 167 -7.61 2.33 -1.20
CA PHE A 167 -8.79 3.02 -1.73
C PHE A 167 -8.38 4.19 -2.62
N GLU A 168 -9.31 4.75 -3.38
CA GLU A 168 -9.11 5.98 -4.15
C GLU A 168 -9.68 7.14 -3.32
N PRO A 169 -8.86 8.02 -2.72
CA PRO A 169 -9.34 9.15 -1.93
C PRO A 169 -10.11 10.16 -2.77
N LEU A 170 -11.11 10.81 -2.16
CA LEU A 170 -11.77 11.99 -2.70
C LEU A 170 -11.22 13.23 -2.00
N ILE A 171 -10.69 14.18 -2.75
CA ILE A 171 -9.94 15.32 -2.23
C ILE A 171 -10.51 16.62 -2.78
N GLU A 172 -10.68 17.61 -1.89
CA GLU A 172 -11.04 18.98 -2.26
C GLU A 172 -9.80 19.79 -2.63
N ALA A 173 -9.82 20.46 -3.77
CA ALA A 173 -8.68 21.22 -4.28
C ALA A 173 -9.11 22.51 -4.99
N ARG A 174 -8.14 23.40 -5.20
CA ARG A 174 -8.27 24.57 -6.05
C ARG A 174 -7.21 24.55 -7.15
N ARG A 175 -7.56 25.05 -8.33
CA ARG A 175 -6.62 25.16 -9.45
C ARG A 175 -5.50 26.16 -9.17
N LYS A 176 -5.74 27.17 -8.35
CA LYS A 176 -4.75 28.19 -7.96
C LYS A 176 -4.59 28.23 -6.44
N PRO A 177 -3.38 28.53 -5.96
CA PRO A 177 -3.17 28.68 -4.52
C PRO A 177 -3.93 29.89 -3.97
N GLY A 178 -4.43 29.77 -2.74
CA GLY A 178 -5.12 30.86 -2.03
C GLY A 178 -5.78 30.43 -0.75
N GLY A 179 -5.81 31.29 0.25
CA GLY A 179 -6.35 30.99 1.57
C GLY A 179 -5.62 29.80 2.23
N ALA A 180 -6.39 28.76 2.59
CA ALA A 180 -5.85 27.52 3.15
C ALA A 180 -5.18 26.63 2.09
N PHE A 181 -5.57 26.74 0.82
CA PHE A 181 -5.09 25.86 -0.26
C PHE A 181 -3.68 26.27 -0.71
N ARG A 182 -2.66 25.71 -0.08
CA ARG A 182 -1.25 26.08 -0.27
C ARG A 182 -0.32 24.91 -0.57
N THR A 183 -0.80 23.68 -0.41
CA THR A 183 -0.01 22.47 -0.66
C THR A 183 -0.27 21.96 -2.07
N PRO A 184 0.77 21.88 -2.94
CA PRO A 184 0.57 21.49 -4.33
C PRO A 184 0.46 19.96 -4.50
N LEU A 185 -0.32 19.57 -5.49
CA LEU A 185 -0.29 18.25 -6.12
C LEU A 185 0.46 18.41 -7.44
N TRP A 186 1.56 17.67 -7.62
CA TRP A 186 2.47 17.88 -8.74
C TRP A 186 2.33 16.86 -9.86
N GLY A 187 2.47 17.34 -11.09
CA GLY A 187 2.89 16.54 -12.24
C GLY A 187 4.39 16.25 -12.21
N PRO A 188 4.88 15.41 -13.16
CA PRO A 188 6.32 15.12 -13.26
C PRO A 188 7.17 16.38 -13.39
N PRO A 189 8.33 16.44 -12.72
CA PRO A 189 9.23 17.59 -12.76
C PRO A 189 9.81 17.82 -14.18
N ALA A 190 10.38 18.99 -14.40
CA ALA A 190 11.09 19.25 -15.64
C ALA A 190 12.27 18.27 -15.80
N GLY A 191 12.38 17.65 -16.99
CA GLY A 191 13.42 16.65 -17.26
C GLY A 191 13.22 15.31 -16.55
N PHE A 192 11.99 14.98 -16.11
CA PHE A 192 11.67 13.71 -15.47
C PHE A 192 12.09 12.51 -16.36
N VAL A 193 12.84 11.59 -15.75
CA VAL A 193 13.22 10.32 -16.35
C VAL A 193 12.67 9.18 -15.47
N PRO A 194 11.84 8.28 -15.99
CA PRO A 194 11.33 7.14 -15.25
C PRO A 194 12.47 6.29 -14.64
N HIS A 195 12.24 5.76 -13.45
CA HIS A 195 13.17 4.89 -12.72
C HIS A 195 14.53 5.52 -12.37
N LYS A 196 14.64 6.84 -12.46
CA LYS A 196 15.83 7.58 -12.01
C LYS A 196 15.55 8.21 -10.64
N GLN A 197 16.35 7.87 -9.65
CA GLN A 197 16.28 8.49 -8.33
C GLN A 197 16.64 9.98 -8.42
N THR A 198 15.81 10.80 -7.79
CA THR A 198 15.95 12.26 -7.74
C THR A 198 15.75 12.77 -6.31
N TRP A 199 15.55 14.09 -6.15
CA TRP A 199 15.41 14.79 -4.88
C TRP A 199 14.37 14.13 -3.96
N SER A 200 14.73 13.97 -2.68
CA SER A 200 13.79 13.58 -1.63
C SER A 200 12.73 14.66 -1.38
N ARG A 201 11.66 14.31 -0.66
CA ARG A 201 10.65 15.30 -0.24
C ARG A 201 11.25 16.48 0.49
N GLN A 202 12.15 16.23 1.43
CA GLN A 202 12.82 17.28 2.20
C GLN A 202 13.67 18.19 1.30
N GLU A 203 14.42 17.62 0.36
CA GLU A 203 15.22 18.39 -0.59
C GLU A 203 14.35 19.24 -1.52
N ILE A 204 13.19 18.73 -1.98
CA ILE A 204 12.22 19.50 -2.78
C ILE A 204 11.71 20.70 -1.99
N ASP A 205 11.49 20.56 -0.68
CA ASP A 205 11.01 21.65 0.16
C ASP A 205 12.11 22.67 0.51
N GLN A 206 13.39 22.28 0.54
CA GLN A 206 14.48 23.10 1.07
C GLN A 206 15.46 23.62 0.01
N LEU A 207 15.72 22.86 -1.07
CA LEU A 207 16.76 23.24 -2.04
C LEU A 207 16.18 24.03 -3.22
N PRO A 208 16.73 25.21 -3.55
CA PRO A 208 16.23 26.05 -4.66
C PRO A 208 16.21 25.34 -6.01
N GLU A 209 17.21 24.51 -6.32
CA GLU A 209 17.29 23.74 -7.57
C GLU A 209 16.22 22.64 -7.63
N ALA A 210 15.93 21.98 -6.51
CA ALA A 210 14.89 20.98 -6.43
C ALA A 210 13.48 21.61 -6.56
N GLN A 211 13.25 22.74 -5.89
CA GLN A 211 12.05 23.56 -6.05
C GLN A 211 11.85 24.05 -7.49
N ALA A 212 12.93 24.46 -8.14
CA ALA A 212 12.87 24.91 -9.54
C ALA A 212 12.43 23.80 -10.49
N SER A 213 12.76 22.53 -10.20
CA SER A 213 12.38 21.38 -11.02
C SER A 213 10.85 21.10 -11.02
N VAL A 214 10.16 21.43 -9.93
CA VAL A 214 8.71 21.20 -9.76
C VAL A 214 7.87 22.45 -10.01
N ARG A 215 8.50 23.62 -10.10
CA ARG A 215 7.80 24.90 -10.36
C ARG A 215 7.09 24.89 -11.70
N GLY A 216 5.78 25.27 -11.71
CA GLY A 216 4.92 25.22 -12.89
C GLY A 216 4.44 23.82 -13.24
N ARG A 217 4.63 22.84 -12.34
CA ARG A 217 4.12 21.47 -12.46
C ARG A 217 2.95 21.20 -11.53
N GLU A 218 2.48 22.23 -10.83
CA GLU A 218 1.34 22.13 -9.91
C GLU A 218 0.05 21.90 -10.71
N ILE A 219 -0.63 20.80 -10.43
CA ILE A 219 -1.92 20.45 -11.03
C ILE A 219 -3.04 21.17 -10.29
N ALA A 220 -3.02 21.09 -8.97
CA ALA A 220 -3.99 21.69 -8.07
C ALA A 220 -3.37 21.87 -6.68
N TRP A 221 -4.10 22.54 -5.80
CA TRP A 221 -3.64 22.90 -4.46
C TRP A 221 -4.67 22.43 -3.43
N VAL A 222 -4.22 21.72 -2.40
CA VAL A 222 -5.04 21.23 -1.29
C VAL A 222 -4.78 22.03 -0.02
N ALA A 223 -5.73 21.98 0.92
CA ALA A 223 -5.64 22.74 2.17
C ALA A 223 -4.80 21.99 3.23
N ASP A 224 -4.95 20.67 3.34
CA ASP A 224 -4.20 19.86 4.29
C ASP A 224 -3.01 19.17 3.58
N PRO A 225 -1.77 19.35 4.06
CA PRO A 225 -0.60 18.65 3.49
C PRO A 225 -0.73 17.12 3.50
N LEU A 226 -1.48 16.54 4.43
CA LEU A 226 -1.75 15.10 4.43
C LEU A 226 -2.68 14.70 3.28
N ASP A 227 -3.59 15.58 2.83
CA ASP A 227 -4.40 15.32 1.63
C ASP A 227 -3.56 15.31 0.35
N ALA A 228 -2.38 15.95 0.35
CA ALA A 228 -1.41 15.78 -0.74
C ALA A 228 -0.61 14.48 -0.63
N LEU A 229 -0.43 13.93 0.57
CA LEU A 229 0.34 12.70 0.80
C LEU A 229 -0.48 11.43 0.57
N VAL A 230 -1.76 11.43 0.97
CA VAL A 230 -2.64 10.25 0.83
C VAL A 230 -2.64 9.69 -0.60
N PRO A 231 -2.89 10.48 -1.67
CA PRO A 231 -2.85 9.96 -3.04
C PRO A 231 -1.47 9.41 -3.46
N GLN A 232 -0.39 9.93 -2.88
CA GLN A 232 0.96 9.43 -3.17
C GLN A 232 1.18 8.02 -2.59
N VAL A 233 0.49 7.68 -1.51
CA VAL A 233 0.51 6.34 -0.91
C VAL A 233 -0.48 5.41 -1.63
N GLN A 234 -1.66 5.93 -1.99
CA GLN A 234 -2.73 5.16 -2.64
C GLN A 234 -2.53 4.97 -4.16
N GLY A 235 -1.68 5.78 -4.79
CA GLY A 235 -1.36 5.71 -6.23
C GLY A 235 -2.31 6.50 -7.15
N SER A 236 -3.47 6.93 -6.67
CA SER A 236 -4.45 7.75 -7.39
C SER A 236 -5.33 8.55 -6.43
N ALA A 237 -6.09 9.50 -6.98
CA ALA A 237 -7.15 10.21 -6.25
C ALA A 237 -8.24 10.70 -7.21
N ARG A 238 -9.46 10.83 -6.70
CA ARG A 238 -10.50 11.70 -7.26
C ARG A 238 -10.34 13.08 -6.65
N VAL A 239 -10.25 14.09 -7.47
CA VAL A 239 -10.05 15.44 -6.99
C VAL A 239 -11.18 16.33 -7.50
N HIS A 240 -11.90 16.92 -6.56
CA HIS A 240 -12.86 17.97 -6.85
C HIS A 240 -12.11 19.31 -6.90
N ILE A 241 -12.01 19.89 -8.09
CA ILE A 241 -11.21 21.09 -8.34
C ILE A 241 -12.13 22.27 -8.60
N VAL A 242 -12.00 23.31 -7.77
CA VAL A 242 -12.60 24.60 -8.04
C VAL A 242 -11.67 25.43 -8.94
N GLU A 243 -12.16 25.78 -10.12
CA GLU A 243 -11.42 26.55 -11.12
C GLU A 243 -11.46 28.07 -10.81
N PRO A 244 -10.57 28.89 -11.42
CA PRO A 244 -10.51 30.34 -11.17
C PRO A 244 -11.77 31.12 -11.55
N ASP A 245 -12.56 30.60 -12.48
CA ASP A 245 -13.85 31.20 -12.92
C ASP A 245 -15.03 30.80 -12.00
N GLY A 246 -14.78 30.02 -10.96
CA GLY A 246 -15.79 29.53 -10.01
C GLY A 246 -16.48 28.25 -10.44
N SER A 247 -16.23 27.74 -11.62
CA SER A 247 -16.69 26.39 -12.00
C SER A 247 -15.95 25.33 -11.21
N ASP A 248 -16.53 24.14 -11.12
CA ASP A 248 -15.91 22.99 -10.47
C ASP A 248 -16.07 21.72 -11.32
N ARG A 249 -15.17 20.77 -11.07
CA ARG A 249 -15.20 19.46 -11.73
C ARG A 249 -14.48 18.41 -10.91
N VAL A 250 -14.90 17.16 -11.07
CA VAL A 250 -14.17 16.02 -10.53
C VAL A 250 -13.29 15.42 -11.62
N VAL A 251 -12.00 15.31 -11.32
CA VAL A 251 -11.01 14.68 -12.19
C VAL A 251 -10.33 13.53 -11.44
N ARG A 252 -9.61 12.70 -12.14
CA ARG A 252 -8.72 11.70 -11.55
C ARG A 252 -7.28 12.17 -11.63
N LEU A 253 -6.56 12.09 -10.52
CA LEU A 253 -5.11 12.08 -10.54
C LEU A 253 -4.64 10.63 -10.63
N ARG A 254 -3.87 10.33 -11.68
CA ARG A 254 -3.26 9.02 -11.91
C ARG A 254 -1.76 9.09 -11.73
N TYR A 255 -1.18 8.03 -11.17
CA TYR A 255 0.26 7.86 -11.06
C TYR A 255 0.97 8.10 -12.40
N ALA A 256 1.99 8.95 -12.40
CA ALA A 256 2.80 9.30 -13.57
C ALA A 256 4.30 9.06 -13.35
N GLY A 257 4.67 8.63 -12.14
CA GLY A 257 6.03 8.32 -11.74
C GLY A 257 6.32 8.75 -10.31
N SER A 258 7.54 8.52 -9.88
CA SER A 258 8.02 8.92 -8.55
C SER A 258 9.45 9.44 -8.62
N ASN A 259 9.94 9.98 -7.50
CA ASN A 259 11.34 10.36 -7.34
C ASN A 259 12.26 9.15 -7.06
N GLU A 260 11.75 7.93 -7.11
CA GLU A 260 12.44 6.65 -6.84
C GLU A 260 13.15 6.58 -5.47
N GLN A 261 12.81 7.48 -4.55
CA GLN A 261 13.22 7.35 -3.15
C GLN A 261 12.47 6.18 -2.48
N PRO A 262 13.04 5.56 -1.43
CA PRO A 262 12.38 4.50 -0.70
C PRO A 262 11.08 5.02 -0.05
N TYR A 263 10.06 4.17 0.02
CA TYR A 263 8.85 4.48 0.76
C TYR A 263 9.05 4.20 2.25
N HIS A 264 8.81 5.21 3.08
CA HIS A 264 8.74 5.07 4.52
C HIS A 264 7.33 5.42 5.02
N SER A 265 6.74 4.51 5.77
CA SER A 265 5.41 4.72 6.33
C SER A 265 5.42 5.77 7.44
N ILE A 266 4.69 6.87 7.25
CA ILE A 266 4.53 7.91 8.29
C ILE A 266 3.80 7.39 9.53
N GLY A 267 2.89 6.42 9.36
CA GLY A 267 2.25 5.74 10.49
C GLY A 267 3.25 4.90 11.29
N ARG A 268 4.18 4.21 10.61
CA ARG A 268 5.26 3.48 11.28
C ARG A 268 6.20 4.44 12.01
N TRP A 269 6.55 5.56 11.40
CA TRP A 269 7.36 6.58 12.04
C TRP A 269 6.72 7.08 13.35
N LEU A 270 5.40 7.37 13.36
CA LEU A 270 4.68 7.75 14.59
C LEU A 270 4.70 6.65 15.67
N ILE A 271 4.60 5.39 15.27
CA ILE A 271 4.73 4.25 16.20
C ILE A 271 6.14 4.21 16.79
N ASP A 272 7.17 4.35 15.96
CA ASP A 272 8.57 4.30 16.40
C ASP A 272 8.94 5.49 17.29
N GLN A 273 8.25 6.65 17.14
CA GLN A 273 8.34 7.79 18.03
C GLN A 273 7.52 7.63 19.34
N GLY A 274 6.76 6.56 19.49
CA GLY A 274 5.89 6.34 20.65
C GLY A 274 4.62 7.19 20.66
N GLU A 275 4.28 7.85 19.53
CA GLU A 275 3.13 8.75 19.40
C GLU A 275 1.81 8.00 19.16
N LEU A 276 1.87 6.83 18.53
CA LEU A 276 0.74 5.96 18.25
C LEU A 276 1.06 4.50 18.59
N LYS A 277 0.05 3.74 19.00
CA LYS A 277 0.16 2.29 19.08
C LYS A 277 -0.02 1.66 17.69
N PRO A 278 0.57 0.48 17.43
CA PRO A 278 0.41 -0.23 16.15
C PRO A 278 -1.04 -0.49 15.75
N THR A 279 -1.95 -0.64 16.72
CA THR A 279 -3.39 -0.87 16.52
C THR A 279 -4.18 0.41 16.24
N GLU A 280 -3.57 1.57 16.44
CA GLU A 280 -4.21 2.90 16.31
C GLU A 280 -3.79 3.63 15.02
N ALA A 281 -2.77 3.14 14.32
CA ALA A 281 -2.24 3.78 13.12
C ALA A 281 -3.22 3.67 11.94
N SER A 282 -4.02 4.73 11.76
CA SER A 282 -4.95 4.91 10.65
C SER A 282 -4.87 6.34 10.13
N TRP A 283 -5.34 6.61 8.90
CA TRP A 283 -5.34 7.96 8.34
C TRP A 283 -6.04 8.99 9.23
N PRO A 284 -7.25 8.73 9.76
CA PRO A 284 -7.90 9.66 10.69
C PRO A 284 -7.03 9.95 11.92
N THR A 285 -6.42 8.94 12.53
CA THR A 285 -5.58 9.12 13.72
C THR A 285 -4.29 9.89 13.41
N ILE A 286 -3.69 9.67 12.24
CA ILE A 286 -2.51 10.42 11.78
C ILE A 286 -2.87 11.89 11.53
N LYS A 287 -4.00 12.17 10.89
CA LYS A 287 -4.52 13.53 10.69
C LYS A 287 -4.84 14.22 12.03
N ASP A 288 -5.40 13.50 12.99
CA ASP A 288 -5.66 14.02 14.34
C ASP A 288 -4.36 14.34 15.08
N TRP A 289 -3.35 13.48 14.94
CA TRP A 289 -2.04 13.75 15.53
C TRP A 289 -1.40 15.01 14.90
N ALA A 290 -1.42 15.13 13.60
CA ALA A 290 -0.87 16.28 12.88
C ALA A 290 -1.54 17.60 13.29
N ARG A 291 -2.88 17.61 13.43
CA ARG A 291 -3.63 18.78 13.92
C ARG A 291 -3.25 19.20 15.34
N ARG A 292 -2.93 18.24 16.21
CA ARG A 292 -2.47 18.50 17.59
C ARG A 292 -0.99 18.86 17.67
N ASN A 293 -0.19 18.55 16.64
CA ASN A 293 1.26 18.77 16.61
C ASN A 293 1.69 19.53 15.33
N PRO A 294 1.14 20.73 15.05
CA PRO A 294 1.41 21.45 13.80
C PRO A 294 2.89 21.80 13.62
N GLN A 295 3.64 21.98 14.72
CA GLN A 295 5.08 22.26 14.69
C GLN A 295 5.92 21.05 14.26
N ARG A 296 5.39 19.84 14.36
CA ARG A 296 6.05 18.59 13.95
C ARG A 296 5.53 18.00 12.64
N LEU A 297 4.55 18.68 12.01
CA LEU A 297 3.95 18.21 10.76
C LEU A 297 5.01 18.03 9.66
N GLN A 298 5.95 18.98 9.55
CA GLN A 298 6.98 18.91 8.52
C GLN A 298 7.95 17.75 8.75
N GLU A 299 8.29 17.46 10.02
CA GLU A 299 9.10 16.31 10.41
C GLU A 299 8.40 15.00 9.99
N LEU A 300 7.09 14.89 10.26
CA LEU A 300 6.26 13.75 9.83
C LEU A 300 6.29 13.58 8.31
N LEU A 301 6.08 14.65 7.54
CA LEU A 301 6.06 14.59 6.08
C LEU A 301 7.43 14.16 5.52
N TRP A 302 8.53 14.70 6.05
CA TRP A 302 9.89 14.37 5.62
C TRP A 302 10.35 12.96 6.02
N SER A 303 9.70 12.33 7.00
CA SER A 303 9.99 10.95 7.34
C SER A 303 9.75 9.99 6.17
N ASN A 304 8.90 10.39 5.20
CA ASN A 304 8.73 9.70 3.93
C ASN A 304 9.44 10.49 2.80
N PRO A 305 10.65 10.10 2.37
CA PRO A 305 11.38 10.80 1.33
C PRO A 305 10.76 10.67 -0.07
N ARG A 306 9.85 9.69 -0.25
CA ARG A 306 9.22 9.41 -1.55
C ARG A 306 8.20 10.47 -1.90
N VAL A 307 8.26 10.94 -3.17
CA VAL A 307 7.26 11.81 -3.79
C VAL A 307 6.75 11.13 -5.06
N VAL A 308 5.42 11.14 -5.22
CA VAL A 308 4.75 10.62 -6.42
C VAL A 308 4.23 11.77 -7.27
N TRP A 309 4.44 11.66 -8.55
CA TRP A 309 3.96 12.58 -9.57
C TRP A 309 2.68 12.06 -10.19
N PHE A 310 1.78 12.98 -10.51
CA PHE A 310 0.48 12.65 -11.08
C PHE A 310 0.30 13.25 -12.46
N ARG A 311 -0.66 12.71 -13.20
CA ARG A 311 -1.28 13.38 -14.34
C ARG A 311 -2.78 13.46 -14.10
N GLU A 312 -3.36 14.57 -14.52
CA GLU A 312 -4.81 14.76 -14.51
C GLU A 312 -5.43 14.01 -15.68
N GLU A 313 -6.48 13.24 -15.40
CA GLU A 313 -7.27 12.54 -16.42
C GLU A 313 -8.75 12.85 -16.17
N PRO A 314 -9.57 12.91 -17.25
CA PRO A 314 -11.02 12.98 -17.10
C PRO A 314 -11.55 11.78 -16.32
N LEU A 315 -12.65 11.97 -15.59
CA LEU A 315 -13.40 10.90 -14.93
C LEU A 315 -14.79 10.74 -15.62
N PRO A 316 -14.85 10.15 -16.82
CA PRO A 316 -16.09 10.09 -17.60
C PRO A 316 -17.12 9.13 -16.99
N ASP A 317 -16.67 8.12 -16.25
CA ASP A 317 -17.53 7.19 -15.50
C ASP A 317 -17.06 7.07 -14.06
N ALA A 318 -17.82 7.69 -13.16
CA ALA A 318 -17.53 7.68 -11.73
C ALA A 318 -17.65 6.28 -11.07
N ARG A 319 -18.22 5.29 -11.77
CA ARG A 319 -18.33 3.90 -11.28
C ARG A 319 -17.07 3.09 -11.50
N LEU A 320 -16.14 3.56 -12.32
CA LEU A 320 -14.88 2.87 -12.60
C LEU A 320 -13.78 3.33 -11.63
N GLY A 321 -13.04 2.39 -11.09
CA GLY A 321 -11.81 2.64 -10.33
C GLY A 321 -10.66 3.15 -11.19
N PRO A 322 -9.53 3.51 -10.59
CA PRO A 322 -8.34 3.90 -11.33
C PRO A 322 -7.81 2.72 -12.15
N PRO A 323 -7.10 2.95 -13.26
CA PRO A 323 -6.36 1.88 -13.93
C PRO A 323 -5.25 1.34 -13.01
N GLY A 324 -5.28 0.03 -12.75
CA GLY A 324 -4.23 -0.66 -12.00
C GLY A 324 -2.99 -0.98 -12.84
N GLY A 325 -2.06 -1.74 -12.27
CA GLY A 325 -0.81 -2.18 -12.91
C GLY A 325 -1.03 -3.02 -14.18
N GLN A 326 -2.14 -3.77 -14.28
CA GLN A 326 -2.56 -4.45 -15.51
C GLN A 326 -2.97 -3.47 -16.63
N GLY A 327 -3.24 -2.19 -16.32
CA GLY A 327 -3.72 -1.19 -17.29
C GLY A 327 -5.23 -1.15 -17.45
N VAL A 328 -5.99 -1.84 -16.61
CA VAL A 328 -7.46 -1.90 -16.64
C VAL A 328 -8.08 -1.23 -15.42
N PRO A 329 -9.31 -0.67 -15.51
CA PRO A 329 -9.99 -0.10 -14.35
C PRO A 329 -10.22 -1.12 -13.24
N LEU A 330 -9.92 -0.73 -12.01
CA LEU A 330 -10.14 -1.55 -10.82
C LEU A 330 -11.63 -1.59 -10.45
N THR A 331 -12.07 -2.73 -9.94
CA THR A 331 -13.44 -2.95 -9.47
C THR A 331 -13.43 -3.05 -7.94
N PRO A 332 -14.17 -2.18 -7.22
CA PRO A 332 -14.27 -2.25 -5.76
C PRO A 332 -14.67 -3.63 -5.27
N GLY A 333 -13.94 -4.14 -4.29
CA GLY A 333 -14.22 -5.45 -3.71
C GLY A 333 -13.89 -6.65 -4.59
N ARG A 334 -13.41 -6.45 -5.82
CA ARG A 334 -13.13 -7.53 -6.80
C ARG A 334 -11.78 -7.38 -7.50
N SER A 335 -10.98 -6.34 -7.18
CA SER A 335 -9.61 -6.18 -7.65
C SER A 335 -8.65 -6.17 -6.47
N ILE A 336 -7.46 -6.72 -6.66
CA ILE A 336 -6.36 -6.70 -5.70
C ILE A 336 -5.05 -6.28 -6.36
N ALA A 337 -4.18 -5.64 -5.56
CA ALA A 337 -2.77 -5.53 -5.89
C ALA A 337 -2.00 -6.74 -5.34
N VAL A 338 -1.05 -7.24 -6.12
CA VAL A 338 -0.23 -8.41 -5.83
C VAL A 338 1.24 -8.14 -6.18
N ASP A 339 2.12 -9.06 -5.79
CA ASP A 339 3.47 -9.17 -6.35
C ASP A 339 3.39 -9.88 -7.72
N PRO A 340 3.64 -9.19 -8.84
CA PRO A 340 3.54 -9.80 -10.18
C PRO A 340 4.54 -10.95 -10.43
N ALA A 341 5.63 -11.01 -9.64
CA ALA A 341 6.59 -12.12 -9.69
C ALA A 341 6.02 -13.40 -9.06
N SER A 342 4.97 -13.28 -8.23
CA SER A 342 4.31 -14.40 -7.56
C SER A 342 2.95 -14.73 -8.17
N VAL A 343 2.20 -13.72 -8.60
CA VAL A 343 0.86 -13.85 -9.19
C VAL A 343 0.77 -12.96 -10.44
N PRO A 344 0.72 -13.52 -11.64
CA PRO A 344 0.61 -12.74 -12.89
C PRO A 344 -0.64 -11.88 -12.94
N PHE A 345 -0.52 -10.69 -13.52
CA PHE A 345 -1.70 -9.85 -13.78
C PHE A 345 -2.76 -10.56 -14.62
N GLY A 346 -4.03 -10.31 -14.32
CA GLY A 346 -5.18 -10.92 -14.97
C GLY A 346 -5.55 -12.29 -14.41
N SER A 347 -4.80 -12.81 -13.43
CA SER A 347 -5.17 -14.04 -12.72
C SER A 347 -6.40 -13.82 -11.85
N ALA A 348 -7.32 -14.78 -11.85
CA ALA A 348 -8.33 -14.87 -10.82
C ALA A 348 -7.71 -15.49 -9.55
N VAL A 349 -8.09 -14.96 -8.40
CA VAL A 349 -7.53 -15.35 -7.09
C VAL A 349 -8.67 -15.56 -6.12
N TRP A 350 -8.59 -16.63 -5.33
CA TRP A 350 -9.44 -16.80 -4.15
C TRP A 350 -8.71 -16.26 -2.92
N LEU A 351 -9.39 -15.42 -2.15
CA LEU A 351 -8.91 -14.92 -0.86
C LEU A 351 -9.66 -15.60 0.27
N ASP A 352 -8.93 -15.97 1.32
CA ASP A 352 -9.47 -16.37 2.61
C ASP A 352 -8.81 -15.54 3.70
N THR A 353 -9.55 -14.56 4.20
CA THR A 353 -9.13 -13.58 5.20
C THR A 353 -10.35 -13.13 6.01
N THR A 354 -10.22 -12.07 6.80
CA THR A 354 -11.31 -11.45 7.55
C THR A 354 -11.51 -9.98 7.16
N GLU A 355 -12.73 -9.47 7.35
CA GLU A 355 -12.97 -8.06 7.26
C GLU A 355 -12.20 -7.29 8.35
N PRO A 356 -11.75 -6.06 8.07
CA PRO A 356 -11.09 -5.23 9.08
C PRO A 356 -11.98 -5.06 10.32
N MET A 357 -11.35 -5.06 11.49
CA MET A 357 -11.99 -4.85 12.80
C MET A 357 -13.11 -5.85 13.14
N SER A 358 -13.21 -6.97 12.43
CA SER A 358 -14.18 -8.01 12.72
C SER A 358 -13.60 -9.40 12.52
N ALA A 359 -14.27 -10.41 13.06
CA ALA A 359 -13.97 -11.83 12.79
C ALA A 359 -14.77 -12.35 11.59
N ARG A 360 -15.52 -11.50 10.88
CA ARG A 360 -16.32 -11.92 9.74
C ARG A 360 -15.39 -12.32 8.60
N ALA A 361 -15.61 -13.50 8.04
CA ALA A 361 -14.82 -14.00 6.93
C ALA A 361 -14.98 -13.10 5.69
N LEU A 362 -13.87 -12.76 5.08
CA LEU A 362 -13.77 -12.16 3.74
C LEU A 362 -13.22 -13.23 2.81
N GLN A 363 -14.11 -14.08 2.30
CA GLN A 363 -13.82 -15.19 1.42
C GLN A 363 -14.40 -14.87 0.06
N ARG A 364 -13.52 -14.58 -0.93
CA ARG A 364 -13.99 -13.93 -2.15
C ARG A 364 -13.08 -14.19 -3.35
N ALA A 365 -13.72 -14.41 -4.52
CA ALA A 365 -13.01 -14.42 -5.79
C ALA A 365 -12.72 -12.98 -6.24
N VAL A 366 -11.48 -12.71 -6.61
CA VAL A 366 -10.98 -11.38 -7.03
C VAL A 366 -10.04 -11.52 -8.23
N MET A 367 -9.71 -10.40 -8.88
CA MET A 367 -8.75 -10.35 -9.99
C MET A 367 -7.47 -9.66 -9.55
N ALA A 368 -6.32 -10.24 -9.88
CA ALA A 368 -5.00 -9.64 -9.71
C ALA A 368 -4.77 -8.61 -10.82
N GLN A 369 -5.09 -7.34 -10.56
CA GLN A 369 -5.12 -6.27 -11.56
C GLN A 369 -4.22 -5.10 -11.23
N ASP A 370 -3.60 -5.11 -10.05
CA ASP A 370 -2.77 -4.00 -9.58
C ASP A 370 -1.50 -4.49 -8.87
N THR A 371 -0.61 -3.55 -8.58
CA THR A 371 0.62 -3.78 -7.82
C THR A 371 1.02 -2.51 -7.06
N GLY A 372 1.94 -2.65 -6.14
CA GLY A 372 2.52 -1.53 -5.40
C GLY A 372 3.91 -1.86 -4.87
N SER A 373 4.76 -0.85 -4.71
CA SER A 373 6.16 -1.05 -4.26
C SER A 373 6.29 -1.71 -2.88
N ALA A 374 5.23 -1.71 -2.06
CA ALA A 374 5.16 -2.37 -0.76
C ALA A 374 4.42 -3.73 -0.82
N ILE A 375 3.95 -4.12 -2.01
CA ILE A 375 3.18 -5.36 -2.19
C ILE A 375 4.13 -6.40 -2.79
N VAL A 376 4.90 -7.03 -1.90
CA VAL A 376 5.96 -7.98 -2.25
C VAL A 376 5.75 -9.29 -1.49
N GLY A 377 5.95 -10.41 -2.18
CA GLY A 377 5.90 -11.76 -1.63
C GLY A 377 4.74 -12.61 -2.14
N PRO A 378 4.81 -13.93 -1.91
CA PRO A 378 3.92 -14.91 -2.55
C PRO A 378 2.46 -14.86 -2.05
N VAL A 379 2.26 -14.71 -0.75
CA VAL A 379 0.92 -14.68 -0.14
C VAL A 379 0.64 -13.25 0.35
N ARG A 380 0.57 -12.32 -0.62
CA ARG A 380 0.42 -10.89 -0.37
C ARG A 380 -0.65 -10.30 -1.26
N ALA A 381 -1.67 -9.71 -0.66
CA ALA A 381 -2.71 -8.99 -1.38
C ALA A 381 -2.98 -7.63 -0.73
N ASP A 382 -3.20 -6.61 -1.56
CA ASP A 382 -3.77 -5.34 -1.15
C ASP A 382 -5.16 -5.21 -1.78
N TYR A 383 -6.20 -5.13 -0.96
CA TYR A 383 -7.59 -5.24 -1.39
C TYR A 383 -8.16 -3.87 -1.73
N PHE A 384 -8.68 -3.71 -2.95
CA PHE A 384 -9.27 -2.45 -3.40
C PHE A 384 -10.69 -2.28 -2.86
N TRP A 385 -10.86 -1.39 -1.88
CA TRP A 385 -12.15 -1.10 -1.25
C TRP A 385 -13.03 -0.15 -2.08
N GLY A 386 -12.47 0.52 -3.09
CA GLY A 386 -13.19 1.51 -3.88
C GLY A 386 -12.82 2.93 -3.47
N TRP A 387 -13.79 3.79 -3.23
CA TRP A 387 -13.62 5.20 -2.91
C TRP A 387 -14.62 5.68 -1.86
N GLY A 388 -14.33 6.86 -1.29
CA GLY A 388 -15.16 7.49 -0.25
C GLY A 388 -14.83 7.01 1.16
N ASP A 389 -15.55 7.56 2.13
CA ASP A 389 -15.25 7.44 3.57
C ASP A 389 -15.31 5.99 4.08
N ASP A 390 -16.29 5.21 3.62
CA ASP A 390 -16.39 3.79 3.99
C ASP A 390 -15.19 2.98 3.49
N ALA A 391 -14.73 3.25 2.26
CA ALA A 391 -13.56 2.60 1.69
C ALA A 391 -12.28 3.01 2.44
N GLU A 392 -12.12 4.28 2.80
CA GLU A 392 -11.03 4.77 3.64
C GLU A 392 -11.03 4.08 5.00
N ALA A 393 -12.19 4.01 5.65
CA ALA A 393 -12.32 3.39 6.97
C ALA A 393 -11.95 1.91 6.98
N GLN A 394 -12.33 1.16 5.95
CA GLN A 394 -11.99 -0.25 5.80
C GLN A 394 -10.51 -0.44 5.42
N ALA A 395 -10.06 0.25 4.37
CA ALA A 395 -8.70 0.15 3.86
C ALA A 395 -7.66 0.51 4.92
N GLY A 396 -7.86 1.62 5.63
CA GLY A 396 -6.93 2.12 6.63
C GLY A 396 -6.74 1.22 7.85
N ARG A 397 -7.60 0.22 8.03
CA ARG A 397 -7.56 -0.71 9.17
C ARG A 397 -7.32 -2.17 8.75
N MET A 398 -7.25 -2.44 7.44
CA MET A 398 -7.04 -3.80 6.96
C MET A 398 -5.58 -4.23 7.12
N LYS A 399 -5.35 -5.16 8.03
CA LYS A 399 -4.07 -5.84 8.26
C LYS A 399 -4.36 -7.23 8.81
N GLN A 400 -4.77 -8.13 7.92
CA GLN A 400 -5.35 -9.42 8.28
C GLN A 400 -4.45 -10.58 7.84
N PRO A 401 -4.41 -11.70 8.56
CA PRO A 401 -3.87 -12.96 8.05
C PRO A 401 -4.57 -13.33 6.74
N LEU A 402 -3.81 -13.90 5.81
CA LEU A 402 -4.30 -14.23 4.48
C LEU A 402 -3.87 -15.62 4.06
N ARG A 403 -4.78 -16.35 3.42
CA ARG A 403 -4.47 -17.47 2.55
C ARG A 403 -4.98 -17.15 1.15
N MET A 404 -4.23 -17.59 0.13
CA MET A 404 -4.54 -17.28 -1.28
C MET A 404 -4.46 -18.53 -2.14
N TRP A 405 -5.32 -18.58 -3.14
CA TRP A 405 -5.28 -19.59 -4.21
C TRP A 405 -5.39 -18.89 -5.56
N VAL A 406 -4.54 -19.28 -6.49
CA VAL A 406 -4.68 -18.84 -7.88
C VAL A 406 -5.64 -19.80 -8.60
N LEU A 407 -6.57 -19.21 -9.31
CA LEU A 407 -7.48 -19.91 -10.22
C LEU A 407 -6.93 -19.71 -11.64
N TRP A 408 -6.35 -20.78 -12.22
CA TRP A 408 -5.57 -20.70 -13.44
C TRP A 408 -6.27 -21.43 -14.60
N PRO A 409 -6.23 -20.92 -15.85
CA PRO A 409 -6.84 -21.58 -16.99
C PRO A 409 -6.31 -22.99 -17.18
N ARG A 410 -7.23 -23.97 -17.34
CA ARG A 410 -6.87 -25.34 -17.71
C ARG A 410 -6.08 -25.38 -19.00
N ALA A 411 -5.21 -26.39 -19.15
CA ALA A 411 -4.38 -26.60 -20.32
C ALA A 411 -5.24 -26.91 -21.59
#